data_c9841467bd055823becfada482d44e00
#
_entry.id   c9841467bd055823becfada482d44e00
#
_cell.length_a   1.000
_cell.length_b   1.000
_cell.length_c   1.000
_cell.angle_alpha   90.00
_cell.angle_beta   90.00
_cell.angle_gamma   90.00
#
_symmetry.space_group_name_H-M   'P 1'
#
loop_
_entity.id
_entity.type
_entity.pdbx_description
1 polymer ?
#
loop_
_entity_poly.entity_id
_entity_poly.type
_entity_poly.pdbx_seq_one_letter_code
_entity_poly.pdbx_strand_id
1 'polypeptide(L)'
;MRRDTTSWFSHNLGMDMPLVAYGHAGYPLLMFPTAAADYLEYERFYLIDSIKWFIENGLIRAYSINSVNKYSLLNKQSHPGWKVEMLSRYDRYIMEEVLPLIRNECGEDARPLTTGASLGALLAANTYFKHSDNFRGTIAMSGSYDIYSYLESYYDDNVYFNNPAMYLKNLNDDYHLPRLRQADSIVIVTGQGAYEAPEKSVELSNILNSKGIPHLLELWGHDVRHDWEWWRKMLPHYLGKFCQQ
;
A
#
# COMPACT_ATOMS: atom_id res chain seq x y z
N MET A 1 0.75 -15.15 -19.19
CA MET A 1 1.01 -14.82 -17.77
C MET A 1 0.32 -15.84 -16.87
N ARG A 2 1.04 -16.48 -15.93
CA ARG A 2 0.46 -17.36 -14.92
C ARG A 2 -0.43 -16.53 -13.98
N ARG A 3 -1.59 -17.07 -13.58
CA ARG A 3 -2.58 -16.44 -12.73
C ARG A 3 -3.15 -17.49 -11.78
N ASP A 4 -2.87 -17.35 -10.51
CA ASP A 4 -3.29 -18.27 -9.45
C ASP A 4 -4.23 -17.53 -8.48
N THR A 5 -5.41 -18.07 -8.24
CA THR A 5 -6.37 -17.53 -7.27
C THR A 5 -6.46 -18.46 -6.08
N THR A 6 -6.37 -17.90 -4.89
CA THR A 6 -6.57 -18.63 -3.64
C THR A 6 -7.54 -17.86 -2.74
N SER A 7 -8.19 -18.57 -1.81
CA SER A 7 -9.04 -17.96 -0.80
C SER A 7 -9.00 -18.80 0.46
N TRP A 8 -9.00 -18.15 1.62
CA TRP A 8 -9.08 -18.82 2.91
C TRP A 8 -9.92 -17.99 3.88
N PHE A 9 -10.42 -18.64 4.92
CA PHE A 9 -11.07 -17.96 6.02
C PHE A 9 -10.01 -17.29 6.90
N SER A 10 -9.99 -15.95 6.90
CA SER A 10 -9.10 -15.19 7.76
C SER A 10 -9.58 -15.20 9.20
N HIS A 11 -8.77 -15.71 10.11
CA HIS A 11 -9.04 -15.68 11.54
C HIS A 11 -8.99 -14.26 12.11
N ASN A 12 -8.13 -13.41 11.56
CA ASN A 12 -8.01 -12.01 11.96
C ASN A 12 -9.24 -11.18 11.58
N LEU A 13 -9.84 -11.47 10.41
CA LEU A 13 -10.94 -10.69 9.86
C LEU A 13 -12.31 -11.33 10.08
N GLY A 14 -12.37 -12.65 10.34
CA GLY A 14 -13.62 -13.41 10.51
C GLY A 14 -14.41 -13.54 9.21
N MET A 15 -13.74 -13.56 8.06
CA MET A 15 -14.35 -13.69 6.74
C MET A 15 -13.41 -14.33 5.71
N ASP A 16 -13.97 -14.80 4.61
CA ASP A 16 -13.18 -15.33 3.49
C ASP A 16 -12.44 -14.20 2.78
N MET A 17 -11.13 -14.40 2.60
CA MET A 17 -10.24 -13.43 1.97
C MET A 17 -9.61 -14.02 0.71
N PRO A 18 -10.15 -13.70 -0.47
CA PRO A 18 -9.53 -14.07 -1.73
C PRO A 18 -8.31 -13.20 -2.05
N LEU A 19 -7.37 -13.82 -2.75
CA LEU A 19 -6.15 -13.23 -3.28
C LEU A 19 -5.91 -13.77 -4.67
N VAL A 20 -5.32 -12.98 -5.56
CA VAL A 20 -4.82 -13.44 -6.85
C VAL A 20 -3.35 -13.10 -7.01
N ALA A 21 -2.56 -14.08 -7.42
CA ALA A 21 -1.15 -13.92 -7.75
C ALA A 21 -0.94 -13.99 -9.28
N TYR A 22 -0.11 -13.09 -9.79
CA TYR A 22 0.26 -13.02 -11.20
C TYR A 22 1.78 -13.21 -11.35
N GLY A 23 2.17 -14.12 -12.25
CA GLY A 23 3.57 -14.43 -12.50
C GLY A 23 4.01 -15.73 -11.89
N HIS A 24 5.24 -16.15 -12.24
CA HIS A 24 5.81 -17.44 -11.86
C HIS A 24 7.08 -17.29 -11.01
N ALA A 25 7.70 -16.11 -11.03
CA ALA A 25 8.95 -15.80 -10.34
C ALA A 25 9.12 -14.30 -10.19
N GLY A 26 10.19 -13.88 -9.52
CA GLY A 26 10.60 -12.48 -9.38
C GLY A 26 10.29 -11.91 -8.01
N TYR A 27 10.50 -10.61 -7.90
CA TYR A 27 10.36 -9.89 -6.65
C TYR A 27 8.86 -9.77 -6.25
N PRO A 28 8.47 -10.10 -5.01
CA PRO A 28 7.07 -10.02 -4.63
C PRO A 28 6.59 -8.57 -4.53
N LEU A 29 5.49 -8.27 -5.22
CA LEU A 29 4.79 -6.99 -5.21
C LEU A 29 3.42 -7.17 -4.56
N LEU A 30 3.22 -6.64 -3.35
CA LEU A 30 1.94 -6.67 -2.65
C LEU A 30 1.09 -5.46 -3.02
N MET A 31 -0.08 -5.69 -3.61
CA MET A 31 -0.95 -4.67 -4.19
C MET A 31 -2.24 -4.48 -3.38
N PHE A 32 -2.47 -3.26 -2.90
CA PHE A 32 -3.62 -2.87 -2.09
C PHE A 32 -4.68 -2.19 -2.95
N PRO A 33 -5.93 -2.70 -3.01
CA PRO A 33 -7.00 -2.11 -3.82
C PRO A 33 -7.34 -0.67 -3.40
N THR A 34 -7.97 0.07 -4.30
CA THR A 34 -8.50 1.41 -4.02
C THR A 34 -9.73 1.36 -3.10
N ALA A 35 -10.46 2.46 -2.99
CA ALA A 35 -11.66 2.56 -2.17
C ALA A 35 -12.75 1.56 -2.63
N ALA A 36 -13.34 0.84 -1.67
CA ALA A 36 -14.45 -0.11 -1.86
C ALA A 36 -14.23 -1.23 -2.90
N ALA A 37 -12.99 -1.48 -3.27
CA ALA A 37 -12.59 -2.44 -4.28
C ALA A 37 -12.26 -3.83 -3.72
N ASP A 38 -12.16 -4.81 -4.61
CA ASP A 38 -11.77 -6.17 -4.31
C ASP A 38 -10.42 -6.53 -4.95
N TYR A 39 -9.95 -7.77 -4.71
CA TYR A 39 -8.68 -8.32 -5.19
C TYR A 39 -8.53 -8.38 -6.72
N LEU A 40 -9.61 -8.22 -7.50
CA LEU A 40 -9.59 -8.23 -8.97
C LEU A 40 -9.59 -6.83 -9.59
N GLU A 41 -9.64 -5.77 -8.79
CA GLU A 41 -9.75 -4.41 -9.29
C GLU A 41 -8.62 -4.07 -10.28
N TYR A 42 -7.38 -4.37 -9.91
CA TYR A 42 -6.21 -4.07 -10.76
C TYR A 42 -6.19 -4.82 -12.09
N GLU A 43 -6.81 -6.00 -12.14
CA GLU A 43 -7.04 -6.73 -13.39
C GLU A 43 -8.15 -6.06 -14.21
N ARG A 44 -9.30 -5.75 -13.59
CA ARG A 44 -10.45 -5.12 -14.26
C ARG A 44 -10.12 -3.75 -14.87
N PHE A 45 -9.23 -2.99 -14.24
CA PHE A 45 -8.80 -1.67 -14.71
C PHE A 45 -7.46 -1.68 -15.45
N TYR A 46 -7.01 -2.85 -15.91
CA TYR A 46 -5.83 -3.03 -16.78
C TYR A 46 -4.50 -2.56 -16.15
N LEU A 47 -4.41 -2.42 -14.82
CA LEU A 47 -3.14 -2.10 -14.17
C LEU A 47 -2.19 -3.31 -14.23
N ILE A 48 -2.71 -4.53 -14.08
CA ILE A 48 -1.91 -5.76 -14.26
C ILE A 48 -1.36 -5.85 -15.69
N ASP A 49 -2.14 -5.47 -16.69
CA ASP A 49 -1.67 -5.42 -18.08
C ASP A 49 -0.55 -4.40 -18.28
N SER A 50 -0.59 -3.26 -17.60
CA SER A 50 0.46 -2.23 -17.70
C SER A 50 1.81 -2.68 -17.14
N ILE A 51 1.83 -3.64 -16.21
CA ILE A 51 3.04 -4.23 -15.63
C ILE A 51 3.34 -5.65 -16.12
N LYS A 52 2.58 -6.12 -17.12
CA LYS A 52 2.67 -7.48 -17.66
C LYS A 52 4.08 -7.87 -18.10
N TRP A 53 4.81 -6.93 -18.70
CA TRP A 53 6.18 -7.17 -19.13
C TRP A 53 7.09 -7.60 -17.96
N PHE A 54 7.01 -6.92 -16.81
CA PHE A 54 7.78 -7.27 -15.60
C PHE A 54 7.40 -8.65 -15.06
N ILE A 55 6.11 -8.98 -15.10
CA ILE A 55 5.58 -10.25 -14.61
C ILE A 55 6.01 -11.42 -15.53
N GLU A 56 5.87 -11.27 -16.84
CA GLU A 56 6.17 -12.35 -17.82
C GLU A 56 7.67 -12.62 -17.93
N ASN A 57 8.50 -11.58 -17.70
CA ASN A 57 9.97 -11.75 -17.64
C ASN A 57 10.48 -12.21 -16.26
N GLY A 58 9.59 -12.53 -15.32
CA GLY A 58 9.96 -13.05 -14.02
C GLY A 58 10.71 -12.03 -13.12
N LEU A 59 10.56 -10.74 -13.38
CA LEU A 59 11.15 -9.68 -12.57
C LEU A 59 10.33 -9.41 -11.32
N ILE A 60 9.00 -9.52 -11.43
CA ILE A 60 8.08 -9.39 -10.30
C ILE A 60 7.05 -10.53 -10.30
N ARG A 61 6.59 -10.90 -9.10
CA ARG A 61 5.39 -11.68 -8.87
C ARG A 61 4.40 -10.83 -8.09
N ALA A 62 3.28 -10.45 -8.71
CA ALA A 62 2.31 -9.52 -8.14
C ALA A 62 1.22 -10.28 -7.37
N TYR A 63 0.91 -9.80 -6.15
CA TYR A 63 -0.12 -10.34 -5.26
C TYR A 63 -1.16 -9.26 -5.00
N SER A 64 -2.34 -9.39 -5.59
CA SER A 64 -3.46 -8.50 -5.36
C SER A 64 -4.41 -9.08 -4.31
N ILE A 65 -4.48 -8.41 -3.16
CA ILE A 65 -5.26 -8.86 -2.00
C ILE A 65 -6.64 -8.19 -1.96
N ASN A 66 -7.57 -8.82 -1.27
CA ASN A 66 -8.88 -8.23 -1.02
C ASN A 66 -8.79 -7.08 0.00
N SER A 67 -9.77 -6.17 0.01
CA SER A 67 -9.80 -5.06 0.94
C SER A 67 -10.92 -5.19 1.97
N VAL A 68 -10.75 -4.51 3.10
CA VAL A 68 -11.78 -4.36 4.15
C VAL A 68 -12.34 -2.93 4.18
N ASN A 69 -12.04 -2.10 3.19
CA ASN A 69 -12.36 -0.67 3.20
C ASN A 69 -13.85 -0.39 3.40
N LYS A 70 -14.73 -1.22 2.80
CA LYS A 70 -16.19 -1.13 2.97
C LYS A 70 -16.69 -1.48 4.37
N TYR A 71 -15.88 -2.18 5.16
CA TYR A 71 -16.18 -2.54 6.56
C TYR A 71 -15.44 -1.65 7.56
N SER A 72 -14.46 -0.89 7.10
CA SER A 72 -13.61 0.02 7.87
C SER A 72 -13.91 1.49 7.51
N LEU A 73 -12.93 2.23 7.01
CA LEU A 73 -13.01 3.69 6.80
C LEU A 73 -14.22 4.16 5.99
N LEU A 74 -14.68 3.36 5.02
CA LEU A 74 -15.83 3.72 4.17
C LEU A 74 -17.18 3.33 4.76
N ASN A 75 -17.23 2.64 5.88
CA ASN A 75 -18.48 2.28 6.55
C ASN A 75 -19.05 3.50 7.31
N LYS A 76 -20.02 4.18 6.70
CA LYS A 76 -20.66 5.35 7.32
C LYS A 76 -21.59 5.01 8.48
N GLN A 77 -21.94 3.73 8.66
CA GLN A 77 -22.89 3.29 9.71
C GLN A 77 -22.17 2.77 10.96
N SER A 78 -20.88 2.42 10.84
CA SER A 78 -20.12 1.88 11.95
C SER A 78 -19.54 3.00 12.82
N HIS A 79 -19.50 2.73 14.13
CA HIS A 79 -18.74 3.58 15.06
C HIS A 79 -17.28 3.74 14.61
N PRO A 80 -16.68 4.93 14.70
CA PRO A 80 -15.30 5.17 14.26
C PRO A 80 -14.26 4.22 14.88
N GLY A 81 -14.42 3.85 16.16
CA GLY A 81 -13.57 2.86 16.82
C GLY A 81 -13.58 1.48 16.13
N TRP A 82 -14.74 1.05 15.61
CA TRP A 82 -14.81 -0.18 14.83
C TRP A 82 -14.08 -0.06 13.48
N LYS A 83 -14.17 1.12 12.83
CA LYS A 83 -13.47 1.35 11.55
C LYS A 83 -11.96 1.15 11.69
N VAL A 84 -11.37 1.69 12.76
CA VAL A 84 -9.91 1.56 13.00
C VAL A 84 -9.52 0.21 13.56
N GLU A 85 -10.38 -0.44 14.34
CA GLU A 85 -10.17 -1.84 14.74
C GLU A 85 -10.12 -2.77 13.53
N MET A 86 -10.98 -2.56 12.52
CA MET A 86 -10.92 -3.31 11.27
C MET A 86 -9.62 -3.06 10.49
N LEU A 87 -9.04 -1.87 10.53
CA LEU A 87 -7.72 -1.60 9.96
C LEU A 87 -6.61 -2.35 10.72
N SER A 88 -6.69 -2.38 12.05
CA SER A 88 -5.74 -3.13 12.88
C SER A 88 -5.84 -4.64 12.66
N ARG A 89 -7.05 -5.17 12.44
CA ARG A 89 -7.27 -6.57 12.03
C ARG A 89 -6.71 -6.85 10.64
N TYR A 90 -6.88 -5.90 9.72
CA TYR A 90 -6.34 -6.03 8.37
C TYR A 90 -4.81 -6.02 8.37
N ASP A 91 -4.19 -5.22 9.21
CA ASP A 91 -2.74 -5.23 9.44
C ASP A 91 -2.26 -6.61 9.94
N ARG A 92 -2.93 -7.20 10.93
CA ARG A 92 -2.64 -8.57 11.39
C ARG A 92 -2.85 -9.61 10.29
N TYR A 93 -3.92 -9.51 9.51
CA TYR A 93 -4.14 -10.37 8.34
C TYR A 93 -2.97 -10.32 7.35
N ILE A 94 -2.46 -9.13 7.06
CA ILE A 94 -1.31 -8.97 6.17
C ILE A 94 -0.07 -9.65 6.76
N MET A 95 0.21 -9.42 8.04
CA MET A 95 1.42 -9.91 8.69
C MET A 95 1.40 -11.40 9.00
N GLU A 96 0.26 -11.92 9.44
CA GLU A 96 0.14 -13.28 9.96
C GLU A 96 -0.37 -14.30 8.93
N GLU A 97 -0.99 -13.82 7.83
CA GLU A 97 -1.60 -14.70 6.83
C GLU A 97 -1.03 -14.46 5.42
N VAL A 98 -1.02 -13.19 4.92
CA VAL A 98 -0.55 -12.88 3.56
C VAL A 98 0.97 -12.97 3.43
N LEU A 99 1.71 -12.36 4.34
CA LEU A 99 3.17 -12.37 4.29
C LEU A 99 3.77 -13.79 4.40
N PRO A 100 3.30 -14.67 5.30
CA PRO A 100 3.72 -16.07 5.31
C PRO A 100 3.43 -16.81 3.99
N LEU A 101 2.27 -16.57 3.37
CA LEU A 101 1.95 -17.14 2.04
C LEU A 101 2.97 -16.68 1.00
N ILE A 102 3.27 -15.39 0.94
CA ILE A 102 4.26 -14.84 0.00
C ILE A 102 5.65 -15.45 0.25
N ARG A 103 6.06 -15.56 1.52
CA ARG A 103 7.35 -16.15 1.89
C ARG A 103 7.44 -17.64 1.55
N ASN A 104 6.37 -18.38 1.71
CA ASN A 104 6.33 -19.78 1.27
C ASN A 104 6.52 -19.94 -0.25
N GLU A 105 6.08 -18.96 -1.04
CA GLU A 105 6.14 -18.99 -2.51
C GLU A 105 7.41 -18.33 -3.10
N CYS A 106 7.97 -17.32 -2.42
CA CYS A 106 9.08 -16.51 -2.90
C CYS A 106 10.38 -16.67 -2.12
N GLY A 107 10.35 -17.42 -1.02
CA GLY A 107 11.49 -17.63 -0.10
C GLY A 107 11.25 -16.98 1.27
N GLU A 108 11.78 -17.63 2.32
CA GLU A 108 11.55 -17.25 3.73
C GLU A 108 11.97 -15.81 4.05
N ASP A 109 13.01 -15.31 3.39
CA ASP A 109 13.53 -13.95 3.57
C ASP A 109 12.88 -12.91 2.64
N ALA A 110 11.85 -13.31 1.89
CA ALA A 110 11.18 -12.40 0.96
C ALA A 110 10.56 -11.20 1.69
N ARG A 111 10.90 -10.01 1.22
CA ARG A 111 10.42 -8.72 1.72
C ARG A 111 9.66 -8.00 0.61
N PRO A 112 8.33 -8.15 0.51
CA PRO A 112 7.56 -7.58 -0.59
C PRO A 112 7.73 -6.06 -0.70
N LEU A 113 7.68 -5.54 -1.93
CA LEU A 113 7.39 -4.14 -2.19
C LEU A 113 5.88 -3.93 -2.09
N THR A 114 5.42 -2.94 -1.34
CA THR A 114 4.00 -2.60 -1.25
C THR A 114 3.63 -1.56 -2.30
N THR A 115 2.43 -1.64 -2.85
CA THR A 115 1.92 -0.61 -3.77
C THR A 115 0.40 -0.48 -3.70
N GLY A 116 -0.08 0.69 -4.03
CA GLY A 116 -1.51 0.98 -4.14
C GLY A 116 -1.77 2.37 -4.69
N ALA A 117 -3.00 2.61 -5.11
CA ALA A 117 -3.47 3.92 -5.54
C ALA A 117 -4.59 4.42 -4.62
N SER A 118 -4.73 5.74 -4.44
CA SER A 118 -5.78 6.35 -3.64
C SER A 118 -5.79 5.80 -2.19
N LEU A 119 -6.90 5.23 -1.71
CA LEU A 119 -6.96 4.58 -0.39
C LEU A 119 -5.99 3.38 -0.29
N GLY A 120 -5.74 2.68 -1.40
CA GLY A 120 -4.71 1.62 -1.46
C GLY A 120 -3.30 2.15 -1.22
N ALA A 121 -2.99 3.39 -1.63
CA ALA A 121 -1.71 4.03 -1.36
C ALA A 121 -1.49 4.29 0.15
N LEU A 122 -2.54 4.71 0.86
CA LEU A 122 -2.51 4.82 2.32
C LEU A 122 -2.17 3.47 2.96
N LEU A 123 -2.89 2.40 2.57
CA LEU A 123 -2.70 1.07 3.17
C LEU A 123 -1.31 0.50 2.86
N ALA A 124 -0.84 0.66 1.61
CA ALA A 124 0.50 0.23 1.21
C ALA A 124 1.61 0.95 2.00
N ALA A 125 1.51 2.27 2.10
CA ALA A 125 2.46 3.08 2.85
C ALA A 125 2.41 2.79 4.36
N ASN A 126 1.21 2.67 4.95
CA ASN A 126 1.03 2.34 6.36
C ASN A 126 1.63 0.97 6.71
N THR A 127 1.37 -0.06 5.88
CA THR A 127 1.96 -1.39 6.04
C THR A 127 3.48 -1.32 6.02
N TYR A 128 4.06 -0.62 5.05
CA TYR A 128 5.51 -0.48 4.96
C TYR A 128 6.10 0.27 6.17
N PHE A 129 5.56 1.42 6.55
CA PHE A 129 6.12 2.23 7.65
C PHE A 129 6.02 1.55 9.01
N LYS A 130 4.99 0.74 9.24
CA LYS A 130 4.83 -0.06 10.47
C LYS A 130 5.77 -1.27 10.51
N HIS A 131 6.06 -1.87 9.35
CA HIS A 131 6.75 -3.16 9.24
C HIS A 131 7.94 -3.11 8.27
N SER A 132 8.76 -2.04 8.38
CA SER A 132 9.90 -1.81 7.48
C SER A 132 11.00 -2.89 7.54
N ASP A 133 10.98 -3.75 8.55
CA ASP A 133 11.79 -4.96 8.65
C ASP A 133 11.27 -6.12 7.79
N ASN A 134 9.97 -6.14 7.49
CA ASN A 134 9.30 -7.19 6.73
C ASN A 134 9.02 -6.83 5.28
N PHE A 135 9.04 -5.55 4.94
CA PHE A 135 8.83 -5.04 3.59
C PHE A 135 10.05 -4.25 3.12
N ARG A 136 10.31 -4.25 1.82
CA ARG A 136 11.47 -3.55 1.27
C ARG A 136 11.21 -2.06 1.03
N GLY A 137 9.98 -1.70 0.67
CA GLY A 137 9.63 -0.34 0.31
C GLY A 137 8.16 -0.19 -0.05
N THR A 138 7.82 0.97 -0.59
CA THR A 138 6.46 1.29 -1.03
C THR A 138 6.45 2.17 -2.27
N ILE A 139 5.51 1.91 -3.19
CA ILE A 139 5.13 2.82 -4.29
C ILE A 139 3.70 3.25 -4.03
N ALA A 140 3.52 4.43 -3.48
CA ALA A 140 2.23 4.98 -3.07
C ALA A 140 1.76 6.06 -4.07
N MET A 141 0.66 5.77 -4.81
CA MET A 141 0.17 6.61 -5.90
C MET A 141 -1.09 7.37 -5.48
N SER A 142 -1.09 8.70 -5.57
CA SER A 142 -2.26 9.57 -5.32
C SER A 142 -2.92 9.32 -3.97
N GLY A 143 -2.14 9.17 -2.90
CA GLY A 143 -2.60 8.81 -1.56
C GLY A 143 -2.90 10.02 -0.67
N SER A 144 -3.78 9.80 0.32
CA SER A 144 -3.90 10.64 1.51
C SER A 144 -3.46 9.81 2.71
N TYR A 145 -2.57 10.36 3.53
CA TYR A 145 -1.91 9.59 4.60
C TYR A 145 -2.39 9.97 6.00
N ASP A 146 -3.52 10.67 6.06
CA ASP A 146 -4.25 11.02 7.26
C ASP A 146 -5.68 10.46 7.19
N ILE A 147 -6.04 9.61 8.15
CA ILE A 147 -7.37 8.97 8.21
C ILE A 147 -8.39 9.78 9.02
N TYR A 148 -8.00 10.90 9.61
CA TYR A 148 -8.83 11.62 10.58
C TYR A 148 -10.19 12.06 10.01
N SER A 149 -10.24 12.42 8.72
CA SER A 149 -11.47 12.81 8.03
C SER A 149 -12.54 11.71 7.96
N TYR A 150 -12.17 10.43 8.15
CA TYR A 150 -13.10 9.30 8.16
C TYR A 150 -13.70 9.01 9.54
N LEU A 151 -13.23 9.70 10.62
CA LEU A 151 -13.42 9.26 12.00
C LEU A 151 -14.24 10.23 12.86
N GLU A 152 -14.81 11.29 12.29
CA GLU A 152 -15.74 12.19 12.99
C GLU A 152 -15.19 12.72 14.33
N SER A 153 -13.90 13.06 14.36
CA SER A 153 -13.16 13.50 15.55
C SER A 153 -12.90 12.41 16.61
N TYR A 154 -13.22 11.15 16.35
CA TYR A 154 -12.85 10.04 17.23
C TYR A 154 -11.34 9.82 17.25
N TYR A 155 -10.80 9.52 18.42
CA TYR A 155 -9.38 9.23 18.61
C TYR A 155 -9.16 8.16 19.67
N ASP A 156 -8.29 7.21 19.36
CA ASP A 156 -7.72 6.21 20.26
C ASP A 156 -6.34 5.76 19.75
N ASP A 157 -5.71 4.81 20.42
CA ASP A 157 -4.40 4.29 20.01
C ASP A 157 -4.45 3.61 18.64
N ASN A 158 -5.57 2.97 18.27
CA ASN A 158 -5.74 2.39 16.94
C ASN A 158 -5.76 3.46 15.84
N VAL A 159 -6.36 4.63 16.11
CA VAL A 159 -6.29 5.77 15.18
C VAL A 159 -4.85 6.21 15.00
N TYR A 160 -4.13 6.39 16.10
CA TYR A 160 -2.73 6.81 16.07
C TYR A 160 -1.88 5.87 15.24
N PHE A 161 -1.92 4.56 15.52
CA PHE A 161 -1.08 3.56 14.86
C PHE A 161 -1.54 3.18 13.44
N ASN A 162 -2.69 3.66 12.97
CA ASN A 162 -3.14 3.51 11.58
C ASN A 162 -3.11 4.82 10.79
N ASN A 163 -2.50 5.88 11.34
CA ASN A 163 -2.40 7.18 10.69
C ASN A 163 -0.94 7.58 10.48
N PRO A 164 -0.34 7.31 9.29
CA PRO A 164 1.06 7.66 9.01
C PRO A 164 1.40 9.11 9.27
N ALA A 165 0.51 10.05 8.95
CA ALA A 165 0.72 11.47 9.18
C ALA A 165 0.83 11.84 10.68
N MET A 166 0.32 10.98 11.57
CA MET A 166 0.41 11.20 13.02
C MET A 166 1.63 10.50 13.63
N TYR A 167 1.76 9.17 13.49
CA TYR A 167 2.81 8.45 14.21
C TYR A 167 4.21 8.75 13.68
N LEU A 168 4.37 8.98 12.37
CA LEU A 168 5.68 9.32 11.81
C LEU A 168 6.22 10.66 12.33
N LYS A 169 5.36 11.65 12.60
CA LYS A 169 5.78 12.92 13.24
C LYS A 169 6.45 12.70 14.58
N ASN A 170 5.98 11.70 15.33
CA ASN A 170 6.44 11.43 16.68
C ASN A 170 7.47 10.28 16.76
N LEU A 171 7.77 9.63 15.62
CA LEU A 171 8.68 8.49 15.57
C LEU A 171 10.11 8.93 15.94
N ASN A 172 10.62 8.41 17.06
CA ASN A 172 11.97 8.69 17.55
C ASN A 172 12.61 7.46 18.21
N ASP A 173 12.04 6.26 17.99
CA ASP A 173 12.57 5.02 18.57
C ASP A 173 13.84 4.54 17.85
N ASP A 174 14.58 3.69 18.55
CA ASP A 174 15.84 3.13 18.08
C ASP A 174 15.65 1.86 17.21
N TYR A 175 14.40 1.46 16.96
CA TYR A 175 14.09 0.27 16.16
C TYR A 175 13.59 0.62 14.75
N HIS A 176 12.51 1.39 14.64
CA HIS A 176 11.88 1.69 13.34
C HIS A 176 12.61 2.81 12.60
N LEU A 177 12.94 3.91 13.29
CA LEU A 177 13.52 5.08 12.65
C LEU A 177 14.87 4.81 11.95
N PRO A 178 15.83 4.08 12.55
CA PRO A 178 17.08 3.73 11.86
C PRO A 178 16.87 2.88 10.60
N ARG A 179 15.87 1.99 10.59
CA ARG A 179 15.53 1.16 9.42
C ARG A 179 14.92 1.99 8.31
N LEU A 180 13.99 2.86 8.63
CA LEU A 180 13.39 3.77 7.67
C LEU A 180 14.42 4.74 7.07
N ARG A 181 15.44 5.15 7.83
CA ARG A 181 16.55 5.97 7.34
C ARG A 181 17.48 5.25 6.37
N GLN A 182 17.44 3.92 6.34
CA GLN A 182 18.18 3.09 5.40
C GLN A 182 17.32 2.61 4.22
N ALA A 183 16.08 3.13 4.11
CA ALA A 183 15.19 2.78 3.02
C ALA A 183 15.74 3.28 1.66
N ASP A 184 15.64 2.45 0.65
CA ASP A 184 16.06 2.75 -0.72
C ASP A 184 14.88 2.78 -1.72
N SER A 185 13.67 2.48 -1.26
CA SER A 185 12.53 2.20 -2.14
C SER A 185 11.21 2.80 -1.62
N ILE A 186 11.23 4.05 -1.14
CA ILE A 186 10.02 4.81 -0.81
C ILE A 186 9.72 5.77 -1.94
N VAL A 187 8.62 5.53 -2.65
CA VAL A 187 8.12 6.41 -3.71
C VAL A 187 6.72 6.91 -3.34
N ILE A 188 6.57 8.22 -3.34
CA ILE A 188 5.30 8.92 -3.18
C ILE A 188 5.07 9.70 -4.47
N VAL A 189 4.03 9.38 -5.21
CA VAL A 189 3.72 10.03 -6.49
C VAL A 189 2.26 10.43 -6.56
N THR A 190 1.98 11.58 -7.12
CA THR A 190 0.63 12.09 -7.31
C THR A 190 0.56 13.00 -8.54
N GLY A 191 -0.62 13.10 -9.15
CA GLY A 191 -0.91 14.15 -10.12
C GLY A 191 -1.22 15.49 -9.45
N GLN A 192 -1.46 16.50 -10.26
CA GLN A 192 -1.90 17.84 -9.85
C GLN A 192 -3.22 18.24 -10.54
N GLY A 193 -3.84 17.30 -11.27
CA GLY A 193 -5.08 17.52 -12.02
C GLY A 193 -6.34 17.26 -11.19
N ALA A 194 -7.45 17.08 -11.92
CA ALA A 194 -8.77 16.91 -11.31
C ALA A 194 -8.82 15.74 -10.31
N TYR A 195 -9.40 15.97 -9.13
CA TYR A 195 -9.58 15.03 -8.02
C TYR A 195 -8.30 14.56 -7.34
N GLU A 196 -7.12 15.08 -7.71
CA GLU A 196 -5.88 14.87 -6.97
C GLU A 196 -5.81 15.83 -5.76
N ALA A 197 -5.05 15.42 -4.76
CA ALA A 197 -4.78 16.20 -3.55
C ALA A 197 -3.26 16.17 -3.26
N PRO A 198 -2.44 16.83 -4.12
CA PRO A 198 -0.98 16.75 -4.05
C PRO A 198 -0.42 17.24 -2.71
N GLU A 199 -1.11 18.14 -2.02
CA GLU A 199 -0.75 18.63 -0.68
C GLU A 199 -0.66 17.50 0.35
N LYS A 200 -1.41 16.40 0.20
CA LYS A 200 -1.34 15.23 1.09
C LYS A 200 -0.05 14.43 0.93
N SER A 201 0.40 14.31 -0.31
CA SER A 201 1.70 13.69 -0.62
C SER A 201 2.87 14.57 -0.18
N VAL A 202 2.75 15.89 -0.36
CA VAL A 202 3.74 16.89 0.13
C VAL A 202 3.81 16.87 1.67
N GLU A 203 2.67 16.78 2.37
CA GLU A 203 2.63 16.68 3.83
C GLU A 203 3.40 15.45 4.33
N LEU A 204 3.15 14.27 3.76
CA LEU A 204 3.90 13.06 4.11
C LEU A 204 5.40 13.22 3.82
N SER A 205 5.76 13.75 2.66
CA SER A 205 7.16 14.02 2.29
C SER A 205 7.85 14.95 3.29
N ASN A 206 7.19 16.01 3.73
CA ASN A 206 7.73 16.92 4.75
C ASN A 206 7.97 16.21 6.08
N ILE A 207 7.07 15.31 6.48
CA ILE A 207 7.24 14.48 7.69
C ILE A 207 8.48 13.60 7.54
N LEU A 208 8.61 12.88 6.42
CA LEU A 208 9.75 12.00 6.16
C LEU A 208 11.07 12.77 6.13
N ASN A 209 11.10 13.93 5.49
CA ASN A 209 12.26 14.83 5.48
C ASN A 209 12.66 15.27 6.89
N SER A 210 11.69 15.63 7.74
CA SER A 210 11.95 16.04 9.13
C SER A 210 12.56 14.93 9.99
N LYS A 211 12.36 13.66 9.59
CA LYS A 211 12.92 12.47 10.25
C LYS A 211 14.19 11.95 9.58
N GLY A 212 14.65 12.58 8.48
CA GLY A 212 15.81 12.13 7.71
C GLY A 212 15.57 10.78 7.03
N ILE A 213 14.32 10.48 6.66
CA ILE A 213 13.95 9.25 5.94
C ILE A 213 14.05 9.52 4.44
N PRO A 214 14.96 8.82 3.71
CA PRO A 214 15.12 9.02 2.26
C PRO A 214 13.87 8.53 1.52
N HIS A 215 13.40 9.32 0.57
CA HIS A 215 12.25 8.99 -0.27
C HIS A 215 12.25 9.83 -1.54
N LEU A 216 11.51 9.38 -2.53
CA LEU A 216 11.21 10.12 -3.74
C LEU A 216 9.79 10.68 -3.65
N LEU A 217 9.62 12.00 -3.76
CA LEU A 217 8.34 12.63 -4.04
C LEU A 217 8.34 13.12 -5.47
N GLU A 218 7.39 12.68 -6.29
CA GLU A 218 7.16 13.21 -7.63
C GLU A 218 5.73 13.76 -7.78
N LEU A 219 5.63 15.02 -8.18
CA LEU A 219 4.38 15.67 -8.55
C LEU A 219 4.29 15.70 -10.09
N TRP A 220 3.42 14.88 -10.65
CA TRP A 220 3.18 14.86 -12.10
C TRP A 220 2.32 16.06 -12.51
N GLY A 221 2.19 16.31 -13.81
CA GLY A 221 1.57 17.51 -14.37
C GLY A 221 0.15 17.83 -13.91
N HIS A 222 -0.31 19.04 -14.22
CA HIS A 222 -1.66 19.49 -13.91
C HIS A 222 -2.75 18.84 -14.78
N ASP A 223 -2.38 18.14 -15.83
CA ASP A 223 -3.21 17.28 -16.66
C ASP A 223 -3.41 15.87 -16.07
N VAL A 224 -2.62 15.50 -15.07
CA VAL A 224 -2.64 14.19 -14.42
C VAL A 224 -3.71 14.14 -13.35
N ARG A 225 -4.81 13.44 -13.68
CA ARG A 225 -6.01 13.32 -12.86
C ARG A 225 -5.95 12.09 -11.96
N HIS A 226 -6.76 12.06 -10.90
CA HIS A 226 -6.95 10.92 -10.00
C HIS A 226 -7.69 9.77 -10.71
N ASP A 227 -7.01 9.05 -11.60
CA ASP A 227 -7.64 8.06 -12.48
C ASP A 227 -6.67 6.96 -12.90
N TRP A 228 -7.23 5.82 -13.27
CA TRP A 228 -6.55 4.62 -13.74
C TRP A 228 -5.62 4.85 -14.93
N GLU A 229 -5.96 5.77 -15.83
CA GLU A 229 -5.10 6.15 -16.95
C GLU A 229 -3.68 6.50 -16.49
N TRP A 230 -3.59 7.23 -15.37
CA TRP A 230 -2.32 7.72 -14.85
C TRP A 230 -1.63 6.70 -13.97
N TRP A 231 -2.37 5.96 -13.14
CA TRP A 231 -1.78 4.90 -12.32
C TRP A 231 -1.18 3.78 -13.17
N ARG A 232 -1.76 3.48 -14.36
CA ARG A 232 -1.18 2.57 -15.36
C ARG A 232 0.13 3.08 -15.98
N LYS A 233 0.42 4.37 -15.92
CA LYS A 233 1.69 4.96 -16.35
C LYS A 233 2.67 5.06 -15.18
N MET A 234 2.19 5.41 -13.98
CA MET A 234 3.01 5.57 -12.77
C MET A 234 3.65 4.26 -12.34
N LEU A 235 2.86 3.21 -12.13
CA LEU A 235 3.38 1.96 -11.56
C LEU A 235 4.51 1.35 -12.39
N PRO A 236 4.39 1.12 -13.72
CA PRO A 236 5.49 0.57 -14.51
C PRO A 236 6.72 1.48 -14.55
N HIS A 237 6.55 2.81 -14.50
CA HIS A 237 7.67 3.75 -14.47
C HIS A 237 8.56 3.54 -13.24
N TYR A 238 7.96 3.39 -12.04
CA TYR A 238 8.72 3.19 -10.81
C TYR A 238 9.20 1.76 -10.63
N LEU A 239 8.45 0.77 -11.10
CA LEU A 239 8.94 -0.62 -11.16
C LEU A 239 10.16 -0.75 -12.06
N GLY A 240 10.22 -0.01 -13.18
CA GLY A 240 11.40 0.03 -14.04
C GLY A 240 12.63 0.54 -13.30
N LYS A 241 12.51 1.59 -12.49
CA LYS A 241 13.61 2.11 -11.65
C LYS A 241 14.00 1.09 -10.55
N PHE A 242 13.03 0.40 -9.97
CA PHE A 242 13.24 -0.60 -8.91
C PHE A 242 13.94 -1.87 -9.42
N CYS A 243 13.54 -2.39 -10.58
CA CYS A 243 14.10 -3.62 -11.16
C CYS A 243 15.47 -3.46 -11.81
N GLN A 244 15.98 -2.24 -11.94
CA GLN A 244 17.32 -1.94 -12.48
C GLN A 244 18.40 -1.83 -11.39
N GLN A 245 18.01 -1.85 -10.12
CA GLN A 245 18.89 -1.87 -8.94
C GLN A 245 19.23 -3.31 -8.56
#